data_a645e658549ce9d057a8ee5b16ee65c6
#
_entry.id   a645e658549ce9d057a8ee5b16ee65c6
#
_cell.length_a   1.000
_cell.length_b   1.000
_cell.length_c   1.000
_cell.angle_alpha   90.00
_cell.angle_beta   90.00
_cell.angle_gamma   90.00
#
_symmetry.space_group_name_H-M   'P 1'
#
loop_
_entity.id
_entity.type
_entity.pdbx_description
1 polymer ?
#
loop_
_entity_poly.entity_id
_entity_poly.type
_entity_poly.pdbx_seq_one_letter_code
_entity_poly.pdbx_strand_id
1 'polypeptide(L)'
;MTTLLHLQNGTDIRGIALENEHALPITLSKSSTQAIAVGFINWIAKMQTSFHSPMTLSIGTDSRLSGSQLKEWLTEVFVSYGIHVIDVGLATTPAMFMSTVFPSYQSDAAIMITASHLPYFYNGFKFFTKDGGLEKHDITYI
;
A
#
# COMPACT_ATOMS: atom_id res chain seq x y z
N MET A 1 16.25 -16.14 3.00
CA MET A 1 15.36 -14.97 2.98
C MET A 1 14.42 -15.10 1.78
N THR A 2 13.14 -15.29 2.00
CA THR A 2 12.19 -15.44 0.89
C THR A 2 11.90 -14.05 0.32
N THR A 3 12.21 -13.84 -0.96
CA THR A 3 11.89 -12.58 -1.62
C THR A 3 10.41 -12.47 -1.93
N LEU A 4 9.82 -11.28 -1.82
CA LEU A 4 8.44 -11.00 -2.17
C LEU A 4 8.26 -10.52 -3.63
N LEU A 5 9.32 -10.59 -4.44
CA LEU A 5 9.29 -10.16 -5.84
C LEU A 5 8.20 -10.82 -6.69
N HIS A 6 7.76 -12.03 -6.32
CA HIS A 6 6.65 -12.70 -6.99
C HIS A 6 5.30 -11.99 -6.84
N LEU A 7 5.18 -11.05 -5.90
CA LEU A 7 3.99 -10.22 -5.70
C LEU A 7 4.00 -8.97 -6.59
N GLN A 8 5.12 -8.65 -7.22
CA GLN A 8 5.21 -7.49 -8.11
C GLN A 8 4.37 -7.70 -9.37
N ASN A 9 3.49 -6.76 -9.65
CA ASN A 9 2.65 -6.71 -10.84
C ASN A 9 2.79 -5.33 -11.49
N GLY A 10 3.82 -5.18 -12.32
CA GLY A 10 4.14 -3.88 -12.93
C GLY A 10 4.53 -2.83 -11.89
N THR A 11 3.72 -1.81 -11.76
CA THR A 11 3.86 -0.70 -10.79
C THR A 11 3.08 -0.91 -9.49
N ASP A 12 2.49 -2.11 -9.32
CA ASP A 12 1.69 -2.48 -8.18
C ASP A 12 2.27 -3.71 -7.47
N ILE A 13 1.81 -3.95 -6.24
CA ILE A 13 1.94 -5.22 -5.55
C ILE A 13 0.57 -5.88 -5.56
N ARG A 14 0.49 -7.16 -5.95
CA ARG A 14 -0.76 -7.94 -5.96
C ARG A 14 -0.52 -9.36 -5.48
N GLY A 15 -1.51 -9.91 -4.79
CA GLY A 15 -1.45 -11.28 -4.31
C GLY A 15 -2.80 -11.80 -3.83
N ILE A 16 -2.81 -13.04 -3.39
CA ILE A 16 -4.00 -13.71 -2.86
C ILE A 16 -4.13 -13.36 -1.38
N ALA A 17 -5.25 -12.76 -1.02
CA ALA A 17 -5.53 -12.23 0.32
C ALA A 17 -6.56 -13.05 1.09
N LEU A 18 -7.35 -13.89 0.40
CA LEU A 18 -8.40 -14.72 1.01
C LEU A 18 -8.29 -16.17 0.54
N GLU A 19 -8.79 -17.07 1.38
CA GLU A 19 -9.06 -18.44 0.95
C GLU A 19 -10.00 -18.44 -0.25
N ASN A 20 -9.81 -19.40 -1.14
CA ASN A 20 -10.52 -19.46 -2.41
C ASN A 20 -10.79 -20.89 -2.87
N GLU A 21 -11.77 -21.02 -3.76
CA GLU A 21 -12.23 -22.30 -4.31
C GLU A 21 -11.18 -23.05 -5.15
N HIS A 22 -10.11 -22.36 -5.55
CA HIS A 22 -9.01 -22.97 -6.34
C HIS A 22 -7.88 -23.48 -5.45
N ALA A 23 -8.02 -23.42 -4.12
CA ALA A 23 -7.01 -23.79 -3.15
C ALA A 23 -5.63 -23.12 -3.38
N LEU A 24 -5.63 -21.94 -3.95
CA LEU A 24 -4.41 -21.15 -4.14
C LEU A 24 -3.93 -20.59 -2.79
N PRO A 25 -2.64 -20.68 -2.47
CA PRO A 25 -2.13 -20.25 -1.19
C PRO A 25 -2.25 -18.72 -1.00
N ILE A 26 -2.56 -18.30 0.21
CA ILE A 26 -2.54 -16.87 0.58
C ILE A 26 -1.10 -16.36 0.52
N THR A 27 -0.88 -15.30 -0.26
CA THR A 27 0.42 -14.65 -0.45
C THR A 27 0.49 -13.27 0.17
N LEU A 28 -0.66 -12.59 0.34
CA LEU A 28 -0.79 -11.36 1.14
C LEU A 28 -1.21 -11.71 2.57
N SER A 29 -0.33 -12.40 3.28
CA SER A 29 -0.46 -12.70 4.71
C SER A 29 -0.11 -11.48 5.58
N LYS A 30 -0.34 -11.56 6.89
CA LYS A 30 0.10 -10.50 7.83
C LYS A 30 1.61 -10.24 7.67
N SER A 31 2.43 -11.29 7.64
CA SER A 31 3.88 -11.14 7.56
C SER A 31 4.35 -10.51 6.26
N SER A 32 3.81 -10.92 5.10
CA SER A 32 4.18 -10.31 3.81
C SER A 32 3.69 -8.86 3.71
N THR A 33 2.47 -8.57 4.18
CA THR A 33 1.91 -7.22 4.19
C THR A 33 2.74 -6.27 5.06
N GLN A 34 3.14 -6.72 6.25
CA GLN A 34 3.98 -5.93 7.15
C GLN A 34 5.40 -5.74 6.60
N ALA A 35 5.96 -6.75 5.93
CA ALA A 35 7.26 -6.62 5.26
C ALA A 35 7.20 -5.59 4.12
N ILE A 36 6.13 -5.57 3.34
CA ILE A 36 5.88 -4.56 2.29
C ILE A 36 5.79 -3.15 2.91
N ALA A 37 5.11 -3.00 4.04
CA ALA A 37 5.05 -1.71 4.74
C ALA A 37 6.44 -1.20 5.15
N VAL A 38 7.28 -2.08 5.71
CA VAL A 38 8.68 -1.76 6.06
C VAL A 38 9.49 -1.42 4.80
N GLY A 39 9.33 -2.19 3.73
CA GLY A 39 9.97 -1.91 2.44
C GLY A 39 9.61 -0.52 1.92
N PHE A 40 8.35 -0.15 2.00
CA PHE A 40 7.88 1.19 1.58
C PHE A 40 8.48 2.30 2.46
N ILE A 41 8.55 2.11 3.78
CA ILE A 41 9.22 3.06 4.68
C ILE A 41 10.69 3.24 4.28
N ASN A 42 11.39 2.14 4.01
CA ASN A 42 12.79 2.17 3.60
C ASN A 42 12.97 2.86 2.23
N TRP A 43 12.05 2.63 1.30
CA TRP A 43 12.04 3.31 0.01
C TRP A 43 11.86 4.83 0.20
N ILE A 44 10.88 5.25 1.01
CA ILE A 44 10.66 6.67 1.34
C ILE A 44 11.92 7.28 1.93
N ALA A 45 12.52 6.63 2.92
CA ALA A 45 13.75 7.13 3.57
C ALA A 45 14.92 7.29 2.59
N LYS A 46 15.03 6.38 1.61
CA LYS A 46 16.06 6.45 0.56
C LYS A 46 15.81 7.57 -0.44
N MET A 47 14.54 7.79 -0.81
CA MET A 47 14.17 8.78 -1.83
C MET A 47 14.01 10.19 -1.27
N GLN A 48 14.16 10.33 0.03
CA GLN A 48 13.82 11.56 0.75
C GLN A 48 14.65 12.76 0.34
N THR A 49 13.97 13.78 -0.18
CA THR A 49 14.49 15.15 -0.25
C THR A 49 13.67 16.14 0.58
N SER A 50 12.41 15.84 0.91
CA SER A 50 11.58 16.73 1.76
C SER A 50 10.24 16.10 2.15
N PHE A 51 10.23 15.26 3.17
CA PHE A 51 8.97 14.88 3.84
C PHE A 51 8.81 15.69 5.14
N HIS A 52 7.54 15.89 5.54
CA HIS A 52 7.25 16.53 6.82
C HIS A 52 7.65 15.59 7.97
N SER A 53 7.96 16.17 9.13
CA SER A 53 8.20 15.39 10.34
C SER A 53 7.18 15.82 11.41
N PRO A 54 6.28 14.94 11.86
CA PRO A 54 6.11 13.55 11.45
C PRO A 54 5.53 13.41 10.04
N MET A 55 5.92 12.32 9.36
CA MET A 55 5.38 11.99 8.05
C MET A 55 3.90 11.62 8.14
N THR A 56 3.11 12.01 7.13
CA THR A 56 1.69 11.68 7.02
C THR A 56 1.45 10.80 5.80
N LEU A 57 0.71 9.72 5.97
CA LEU A 57 0.41 8.75 4.93
C LEU A 57 -1.10 8.49 4.88
N SER A 58 -1.71 8.60 3.70
CA SER A 58 -3.11 8.27 3.47
C SER A 58 -3.27 6.83 3.02
N ILE A 59 -4.24 6.10 3.57
CA ILE A 59 -4.61 4.74 3.15
C ILE A 59 -6.10 4.69 2.85
N GLY A 60 -6.44 4.19 1.67
CA GLY A 60 -7.82 3.93 1.25
C GLY A 60 -7.99 2.53 0.68
N THR A 61 -9.22 2.04 0.65
CA THR A 61 -9.57 0.72 0.13
C THR A 61 -10.67 0.82 -0.90
N ASP A 62 -10.71 -0.13 -1.82
CA ASP A 62 -11.92 -0.43 -2.58
C ASP A 62 -12.87 -1.33 -1.77
N SER A 63 -13.92 -1.86 -2.38
CA SER A 63 -14.95 -2.65 -1.73
C SER A 63 -14.58 -4.11 -1.44
N ARG A 64 -13.33 -4.53 -1.66
CA ARG A 64 -12.89 -5.91 -1.44
C ARG A 64 -12.93 -6.29 0.04
N LEU A 65 -13.39 -7.52 0.33
CA LEU A 65 -13.55 -8.03 1.70
C LEU A 65 -12.25 -8.00 2.52
N SER A 66 -11.10 -8.24 1.88
CA SER A 66 -9.80 -8.25 2.54
C SER A 66 -9.23 -6.84 2.81
N GLY A 67 -9.85 -5.78 2.28
CA GLY A 67 -9.29 -4.42 2.34
C GLY A 67 -9.04 -3.93 3.75
N SER A 68 -10.02 -4.06 4.65
CA SER A 68 -9.90 -3.59 6.03
C SER A 68 -8.81 -4.33 6.83
N GLN A 69 -8.68 -5.63 6.62
CA GLN A 69 -7.63 -6.41 7.30
C GLN A 69 -6.23 -6.01 6.83
N LEU A 70 -6.04 -5.85 5.53
CA LEU A 70 -4.76 -5.41 4.97
C LEU A 70 -4.41 -3.99 5.44
N LYS A 71 -5.41 -3.10 5.50
CA LYS A 71 -5.25 -1.74 6.02
C LYS A 71 -4.79 -1.74 7.47
N GLU A 72 -5.40 -2.58 8.31
CA GLU A 72 -5.00 -2.72 9.71
C GLU A 72 -3.53 -3.14 9.85
N TRP A 73 -3.11 -4.18 9.11
CA TRP A 73 -1.73 -4.68 9.17
C TRP A 73 -0.70 -3.65 8.68
N LEU A 74 -1.02 -2.88 7.64
CA LEU A 74 -0.18 -1.77 7.19
C LEU A 74 -0.10 -0.68 8.26
N THR A 75 -1.24 -0.29 8.81
CA THR A 75 -1.35 0.78 9.82
C THR A 75 -0.56 0.44 11.08
N GLU A 76 -0.61 -0.80 11.57
CA GLU A 76 0.20 -1.26 12.70
C GLU A 76 1.68 -0.92 12.52
N VAL A 77 2.22 -1.19 11.32
CA VAL A 77 3.63 -0.90 11.02
C VAL A 77 3.88 0.60 10.93
N PHE A 78 3.11 1.33 10.16
CA PHE A 78 3.34 2.78 9.97
C PHE A 78 3.29 3.55 11.28
N VAL A 79 2.29 3.26 12.12
CA VAL A 79 2.15 3.88 13.44
C VAL A 79 3.34 3.54 14.34
N SER A 80 3.84 2.29 14.29
CA SER A 80 5.02 1.89 15.09
C SER A 80 6.31 2.64 14.70
N TYR A 81 6.36 3.16 13.47
CA TYR A 81 7.45 4.02 12.98
C TYR A 81 7.18 5.53 13.19
N GLY A 82 6.12 5.89 13.92
CA GLY A 82 5.77 7.28 14.19
C GLY A 82 5.15 8.03 13.01
N ILE A 83 4.65 7.31 12.01
CA ILE A 83 3.98 7.90 10.85
C ILE A 83 2.51 8.16 11.19
N HIS A 84 2.02 9.35 10.86
CA HIS A 84 0.60 9.67 10.97
C HIS A 84 -0.17 9.02 9.80
N VAL A 85 -1.13 8.18 10.11
CA VAL A 85 -1.98 7.52 9.11
C VAL A 85 -3.34 8.20 9.04
N ILE A 86 -3.72 8.64 7.85
CA ILE A 86 -5.06 9.12 7.53
C ILE A 86 -5.83 7.96 6.88
N ASP A 87 -6.82 7.45 7.59
CA ASP A 87 -7.76 6.46 7.04
C ASP A 87 -8.81 7.16 6.18
N VAL A 88 -8.69 7.02 4.87
CA VAL A 88 -9.63 7.61 3.90
C VAL A 88 -10.90 6.78 3.76
N GLY A 89 -10.87 5.53 4.21
CA GLY A 89 -11.99 4.60 4.08
C GLY A 89 -12.15 4.07 2.66
N LEU A 90 -13.40 3.96 2.20
CA LEU A 90 -13.72 3.56 0.82
C LEU A 90 -13.34 4.69 -0.14
N ALA A 91 -12.44 4.42 -1.05
CA ALA A 91 -11.87 5.41 -1.94
C ALA A 91 -11.67 4.88 -3.36
N THR A 92 -11.35 5.79 -4.26
CA THR A 92 -10.92 5.47 -5.62
C THR A 92 -9.41 5.69 -5.75
N THR A 93 -8.79 5.04 -6.72
CA THR A 93 -7.37 5.23 -7.02
C THR A 93 -7.01 6.70 -7.28
N PRO A 94 -7.76 7.46 -8.11
CA PRO A 94 -7.49 8.90 -8.28
C PRO A 94 -7.61 9.71 -6.99
N ALA A 95 -8.59 9.39 -6.13
CA ALA A 95 -8.76 10.09 -4.85
C ALA A 95 -7.53 9.90 -3.94
N MET A 96 -6.94 8.71 -3.95
CA MET A 96 -5.73 8.45 -3.16
C MET A 96 -4.52 9.23 -3.67
N PHE A 97 -4.31 9.32 -4.98
CA PHE A 97 -3.31 10.23 -5.53
C PHE A 97 -3.57 11.67 -5.10
N MET A 98 -4.81 12.14 -5.25
CA MET A 98 -5.17 13.53 -4.92
C MET A 98 -5.01 13.84 -3.43
N SER A 99 -5.04 12.86 -2.53
CA SER A 99 -4.77 13.08 -1.10
C SER A 99 -3.34 13.57 -0.83
N THR A 100 -2.41 13.33 -1.75
CA THR A 100 -1.04 13.85 -1.66
C THR A 100 -0.90 15.28 -2.18
N VAL A 101 -1.89 15.77 -2.94
CA VAL A 101 -1.87 17.06 -3.63
C VAL A 101 -2.78 18.09 -2.97
N PHE A 102 -3.96 17.68 -2.50
CA PHE A 102 -4.93 18.59 -1.90
C PHE A 102 -4.43 19.20 -0.59
N PRO A 103 -4.55 20.55 -0.44
CA PRO A 103 -4.07 21.24 0.74
C PRO A 103 -4.68 20.75 2.07
N SER A 104 -5.92 20.24 2.03
CA SER A 104 -6.62 19.75 3.22
C SER A 104 -6.06 18.44 3.78
N TYR A 105 -5.40 17.64 2.96
CA TYR A 105 -4.79 16.36 3.37
C TYR A 105 -3.28 16.47 3.48
N GLN A 106 -2.63 16.97 2.45
CA GLN A 106 -1.17 17.13 2.34
C GLN A 106 -0.39 15.88 2.78
N SER A 107 -0.90 14.71 2.42
CA SER A 107 -0.20 13.46 2.73
C SER A 107 1.11 13.40 1.94
N ASP A 108 2.18 13.01 2.62
CA ASP A 108 3.50 12.83 1.99
C ASP A 108 3.50 11.66 1.00
N ALA A 109 2.71 10.64 1.28
CA ALA A 109 2.48 9.50 0.41
C ALA A 109 1.06 8.95 0.60
N ALA A 110 0.63 8.08 -0.32
CA ALA A 110 -0.67 7.42 -0.24
C ALA A 110 -0.59 5.97 -0.72
N ILE A 111 -1.43 5.12 -0.13
CA ILE A 111 -1.61 3.73 -0.54
C ILE A 111 -3.07 3.50 -0.88
N MET A 112 -3.33 2.98 -2.08
CA MET A 112 -4.62 2.44 -2.46
C MET A 112 -4.58 0.92 -2.37
N ILE A 113 -5.45 0.36 -1.53
CA ILE A 113 -5.60 -1.10 -1.39
C ILE A 113 -6.64 -1.55 -2.39
N THR A 114 -6.19 -2.21 -3.45
CA THR A 114 -7.03 -2.66 -4.56
C THR A 114 -6.32 -3.73 -5.38
N ALA A 115 -7.09 -4.58 -6.03
CA ALA A 115 -6.60 -5.47 -7.08
C ALA A 115 -7.32 -5.23 -8.42
N SER A 116 -7.92 -4.04 -8.59
CA SER A 116 -8.60 -3.63 -9.83
C SER A 116 -9.71 -4.62 -10.25
N HIS A 117 -9.49 -5.33 -11.34
CA HIS A 117 -10.46 -6.28 -11.94
C HIS A 117 -10.18 -7.75 -11.61
N LEU A 118 -9.16 -8.05 -10.78
CA LEU A 118 -8.84 -9.42 -10.40
C LEU A 118 -9.96 -10.03 -9.54
N PRO A 119 -10.07 -11.38 -9.46
CA PRO A 119 -11.06 -12.06 -8.63
C PRO A 119 -11.09 -11.58 -7.19
N TYR A 120 -12.20 -11.81 -6.50
CA TYR A 120 -12.49 -11.28 -5.16
C TYR A 120 -11.43 -11.64 -4.09
N PHE A 121 -10.79 -12.78 -4.23
CA PHE A 121 -9.79 -13.27 -3.29
C PHE A 121 -8.38 -12.63 -3.50
N TYR A 122 -8.18 -11.88 -4.58
CA TYR A 122 -6.99 -11.04 -4.76
C TYR A 122 -7.15 -9.70 -4.06
N ASN A 123 -6.02 -9.12 -3.66
CA ASN A 123 -5.90 -7.72 -3.32
C ASN A 123 -4.49 -7.24 -3.64
N GLY A 124 -4.17 -5.99 -3.33
CA GLY A 124 -2.86 -5.44 -3.61
C GLY A 124 -2.73 -3.99 -3.16
N PHE A 125 -1.59 -3.42 -3.49
CA PHE A 125 -1.22 -2.07 -3.09
C PHE A 125 -0.70 -1.27 -4.28
N LYS A 126 -1.26 -0.06 -4.44
CA LYS A 126 -0.71 0.99 -5.30
C LYS A 126 -0.18 2.09 -4.42
N PHE A 127 1.01 2.57 -4.74
CA PHE A 127 1.70 3.60 -3.96
C PHE A 127 1.79 4.90 -4.75
N PHE A 128 1.59 6.00 -4.05
CA PHE A 128 1.64 7.34 -4.63
C PHE A 128 2.48 8.27 -3.77
N THR A 129 3.17 9.20 -4.43
CA THR A 129 3.65 10.44 -3.86
C THR A 129 3.00 11.61 -4.60
N LYS A 130 3.30 12.84 -4.22
CA LYS A 130 2.83 14.04 -4.96
C LYS A 130 3.26 14.06 -6.44
N ASP A 131 4.29 13.29 -6.80
CA ASP A 131 4.83 13.22 -8.15
C ASP A 131 4.10 12.14 -9.01
N GLY A 132 3.17 11.41 -8.42
CA GLY A 132 2.38 10.37 -9.09
C GLY A 132 2.55 8.98 -8.48
N GLY A 133 2.15 7.95 -9.24
CA GLY A 133 2.37 6.56 -8.87
C GLY A 133 3.85 6.18 -8.95
N LEU A 134 4.24 5.21 -8.13
CA LEU A 134 5.60 4.68 -8.14
C LEU A 134 5.88 3.91 -9.43
N GLU A 135 7.14 3.93 -9.85
CA GLU A 135 7.61 3.21 -11.03
C GLU A 135 7.93 1.75 -10.70
N LYS A 136 8.07 0.93 -11.75
CA LYS A 136 8.34 -0.51 -11.60
C LYS A 136 9.59 -0.81 -10.76
N HIS A 137 10.64 -0.03 -10.92
CA HIS A 137 11.90 -0.22 -10.17
C HIS A 137 11.77 0.15 -8.70
N ASP A 138 10.87 1.07 -8.36
CA ASP A 138 10.56 1.41 -6.96
C ASP A 138 9.88 0.23 -6.27
N ILE A 139 8.91 -0.40 -6.95
CA ILE A 139 8.21 -1.58 -6.43
C ILE A 139 9.19 -2.76 -6.24
N THR A 140 10.16 -2.89 -7.13
CA THR A 140 11.20 -3.91 -6.98
C THR A 140 12.06 -3.70 -5.72
N TYR A 141 12.20 -2.45 -5.28
CA TYR A 141 12.93 -2.10 -4.05
C TYR A 141 12.11 -2.38 -2.78
N ILE A 142 10.80 -2.13 -2.84
CA ILE A 142 9.87 -2.35 -1.72
C ILE A 142 9.72 -3.85 -1.43
#